data_34db2e57163e66a5058ebe5b3ac1007b
#
_entry.id   34db2e57163e66a5058ebe5b3ac1007b
#
_cell.length_a   1.000
_cell.length_b   1.000
_cell.length_c   1.000
_cell.angle_alpha   90.00
_cell.angle_beta   90.00
_cell.angle_gamma   90.00
#
_symmetry.space_group_name_H-M   'P 1'
#
loop_
_entity.id
_entity.type
_entity.pdbx_description
1 polymer ?
#
loop_
_entity_poly.entity_id
_entity_poly.type
_entity_poly.pdbx_seq_one_letter_code
_entity_poly.pdbx_strand_id
1 'polypeptide(L)'
;MSLSRPRIPVGLLISIAILLILGKISGPLIHANFTEKERIANVFLEAIPFILTFVAIILTFITSISLVASVLNDNIARRTHQVIERIIMFGIVGGVIGMFQPWWFSIYKYSFMFLLVSTLSFILWSHIRPKRELRQSR
;
A
#
# COMPACT_ATOMS: atom_id res chain seq x y z
N MET A 1 20.11 8.14 -23.54
CA MET A 1 19.01 7.71 -22.66
C MET A 1 19.61 7.28 -21.33
N SER A 2 19.75 8.16 -20.38
CA SER A 2 20.19 7.79 -19.04
C SER A 2 18.97 7.34 -18.26
N LEU A 3 18.79 6.03 -18.14
CA LEU A 3 17.91 5.45 -17.16
C LEU A 3 18.42 5.89 -15.79
N SER A 4 17.76 6.87 -15.20
CA SER A 4 17.99 7.21 -13.80
C SER A 4 17.68 5.95 -13.00
N ARG A 5 18.73 5.28 -12.54
CA ARG A 5 18.59 4.09 -11.68
C ARG A 5 17.72 4.47 -10.49
N PRO A 6 16.64 3.75 -10.22
CA PRO A 6 15.84 4.01 -9.03
C PRO A 6 16.78 3.93 -7.82
N ARG A 7 16.94 5.04 -7.12
CA ARG A 7 17.67 5.04 -5.85
C ARG A 7 16.78 4.34 -4.84
N ILE A 8 16.98 3.02 -4.73
CA ILE A 8 16.31 2.25 -3.68
C ILE A 8 16.84 2.80 -2.36
N PRO A 9 16.00 3.34 -1.48
CA PRO A 9 16.45 3.81 -0.18
C PRO A 9 16.80 2.60 0.68
N VAL A 10 18.06 2.17 0.60
CA VAL A 10 18.58 1.00 1.33
C VAL A 10 18.24 1.06 2.81
N GLY A 11 18.32 2.27 3.41
CA GLY A 11 17.94 2.48 4.80
C GLY A 11 16.48 2.12 5.10
N LEU A 12 15.55 2.42 4.19
CA LEU A 12 14.14 2.05 4.32
C LEU A 12 13.94 0.52 4.25
N LEU A 13 14.63 -0.15 3.34
CA LEU A 13 14.57 -1.61 3.25
C LEU A 13 15.11 -2.29 4.51
N ILE A 14 16.21 -1.78 5.05
CA ILE A 14 16.77 -2.27 6.32
C ILE A 14 15.79 -2.03 7.46
N SER A 15 15.18 -0.85 7.55
CA SER A 15 14.18 -0.54 8.58
C SER A 15 12.96 -1.47 8.50
N ILE A 16 12.46 -1.75 7.30
CA ILE A 16 11.35 -2.69 7.07
C ILE A 16 11.75 -4.09 7.54
N ALA A 17 12.93 -4.58 7.17
CA ALA A 17 13.42 -5.89 7.56
C ALA A 17 13.53 -6.02 9.09
N ILE A 18 14.11 -5.02 9.75
CA ILE A 18 14.25 -4.98 11.22
C ILE A 18 12.84 -5.00 11.87
N LEU A 19 11.91 -4.19 11.42
CA LEU A 19 10.56 -4.13 11.99
C LEU A 19 9.80 -5.44 11.79
N LEU A 20 9.94 -6.12 10.65
CA LEU A 20 9.32 -7.42 10.42
C LEU A 20 9.91 -8.50 11.32
N ILE A 21 11.22 -8.51 11.51
CA ILE A 21 11.91 -9.45 12.40
C ILE A 21 11.46 -9.21 13.84
N LEU A 22 11.49 -7.96 14.29
CA LEU A 22 11.05 -7.59 15.65
C LEU A 22 9.56 -7.92 15.85
N GLY A 23 8.70 -7.66 14.88
CA GLY A 23 7.28 -8.01 14.94
C GLY A 23 7.04 -9.52 15.05
N LYS A 24 7.82 -10.33 14.33
CA LYS A 24 7.74 -11.79 14.42
C LYS A 24 8.26 -12.36 15.74
N ILE A 25 9.32 -11.78 16.28
CA ILE A 25 9.98 -12.28 17.50
C ILE A 25 9.25 -11.80 18.76
N SER A 26 8.69 -10.59 18.75
CA SER A 26 8.01 -10.00 19.92
C SER A 26 6.81 -10.80 20.38
N GLY A 27 6.02 -11.38 19.47
CA GLY A 27 4.88 -12.22 19.84
C GLY A 27 5.27 -13.41 20.70
N PRO A 28 6.08 -14.35 20.20
CA PRO A 28 6.57 -15.49 20.99
C PRO A 28 7.29 -15.09 22.29
N LEU A 29 8.05 -13.99 22.25
CA LEU A 29 8.78 -13.50 23.42
C LEU A 29 7.83 -13.02 24.53
N ILE A 30 6.77 -12.31 24.16
CA ILE A 30 5.73 -11.87 25.10
C ILE A 30 4.98 -13.08 25.67
N HIS A 31 4.62 -14.04 24.82
CA HIS A 31 3.95 -15.26 25.27
C HIS A 31 4.81 -16.13 26.20
N ALA A 32 6.14 -16.11 26.04
CA ALA A 32 7.05 -16.88 26.88
C ALA A 32 7.33 -16.23 28.26
N ASN A 33 7.27 -14.89 28.34
CA ASN A 33 7.66 -14.15 29.54
C ASN A 33 6.49 -13.62 30.37
N PHE A 34 5.27 -13.57 29.82
CA PHE A 34 4.10 -13.02 30.49
C PHE A 34 2.97 -14.05 30.56
N THR A 35 2.32 -14.13 31.72
CA THR A 35 1.15 -14.98 31.90
C THR A 35 -0.06 -14.42 31.14
N GLU A 36 -1.05 -15.27 30.86
CA GLU A 36 -2.26 -14.87 30.16
C GLU A 36 -3.02 -13.75 30.87
N LYS A 37 -3.04 -13.78 32.21
CA LYS A 37 -3.66 -12.72 33.02
C LYS A 37 -2.96 -11.38 32.87
N GLU A 38 -1.65 -11.37 32.84
CA GLU A 38 -0.85 -10.14 32.66
C GLU A 38 -1.01 -9.57 31.26
N ARG A 39 -1.14 -10.39 30.24
CA ARG A 39 -1.36 -9.97 28.86
C ARG A 39 -2.75 -9.34 28.68
N ILE A 40 -3.78 -9.94 29.27
CA ILE A 40 -5.14 -9.41 29.24
C ILE A 40 -5.24 -8.11 30.04
N ALA A 41 -4.54 -8.04 31.19
CA ALA A 41 -4.51 -6.82 32.00
C ALA A 41 -3.74 -5.68 31.32
N ASN A 42 -2.81 -5.97 30.44
CA ASN A 42 -1.98 -4.99 29.78
C ASN A 42 -2.04 -5.16 28.23
N VAL A 43 -3.08 -4.58 27.63
CA VAL A 43 -3.35 -4.61 26.19
C VAL A 43 -2.17 -4.13 25.35
N PHE A 44 -1.30 -3.28 25.90
CA PHE A 44 -0.09 -2.82 25.21
C PHE A 44 0.87 -3.96 24.87
N LEU A 45 0.96 -4.99 25.70
CA LEU A 45 1.84 -6.14 25.41
C LEU A 45 1.43 -6.88 24.14
N GLU A 46 0.14 -7.07 23.92
CA GLU A 46 -0.37 -7.71 22.69
C GLU A 46 -0.39 -6.77 21.49
N ALA A 47 -0.45 -5.44 21.72
CA ALA A 47 -0.40 -4.46 20.65
C ALA A 47 1.00 -4.30 20.03
N ILE A 48 2.08 -4.56 20.75
CA ILE A 48 3.47 -4.38 20.28
C ILE A 48 3.74 -5.15 18.97
N PRO A 49 3.54 -6.47 18.87
CA PRO A 49 3.80 -7.21 17.64
C PRO A 49 2.90 -6.74 16.48
N PHE A 50 1.66 -6.38 16.79
CA PHE A 50 0.74 -5.83 15.81
C PHE A 50 1.24 -4.48 15.27
N ILE A 51 1.61 -3.54 16.14
CA ILE A 51 2.08 -2.21 15.75
C ILE A 51 3.36 -2.31 14.90
N LEU A 52 4.33 -3.13 15.32
CA LEU A 52 5.57 -3.32 14.58
C LEU A 52 5.33 -3.87 13.17
N THR A 53 4.46 -4.88 13.06
CA THR A 53 4.09 -5.47 11.78
C THR A 53 3.31 -4.48 10.92
N PHE A 54 2.38 -3.74 11.50
CA PHE A 54 1.57 -2.74 10.81
C PHE A 54 2.43 -1.59 10.24
N VAL A 55 3.36 -1.06 11.04
CA VAL A 55 4.30 -0.04 10.57
C VAL A 55 5.18 -0.56 9.45
N ALA A 56 5.66 -1.82 9.55
CA ALA A 56 6.43 -2.45 8.47
C ALA A 56 5.64 -2.57 7.17
N ILE A 57 4.35 -2.92 7.24
CA ILE A 57 3.45 -2.99 6.07
C ILE A 57 3.30 -1.61 5.43
N ILE A 58 3.05 -0.55 6.23
CA ILE A 58 2.94 0.82 5.73
C ILE A 58 4.24 1.25 5.04
N LEU A 59 5.39 1.02 5.64
CA LEU A 59 6.68 1.37 5.04
C LEU A 59 6.94 0.59 3.75
N THR A 60 6.56 -0.69 3.70
CA THR A 60 6.65 -1.52 2.49
C THR A 60 5.77 -0.93 1.38
N PHE A 61 4.57 -0.50 1.72
CA PHE A 61 3.65 0.12 0.76
C PHE A 61 4.22 1.45 0.22
N ILE A 62 4.72 2.32 1.09
CA ILE A 62 5.36 3.60 0.69
C ILE A 62 6.57 3.34 -0.21
N THR A 63 7.39 2.35 0.13
CA THR A 63 8.57 1.98 -0.66
C THR A 63 8.15 1.44 -2.04
N SER A 64 7.11 0.63 -2.09
CA SER A 64 6.55 0.11 -3.35
C SER A 64 6.04 1.23 -4.26
N ILE A 65 5.31 2.22 -3.70
CA ILE A 65 4.87 3.40 -4.45
C ILE A 65 6.07 4.15 -5.02
N SER A 66 7.10 4.40 -4.21
CA SER A 66 8.30 5.12 -4.63
C SER A 66 9.05 4.40 -5.74
N LEU A 67 9.17 3.06 -5.66
CA LEU A 67 9.80 2.24 -6.68
C LEU A 67 9.04 2.26 -8.00
N VAL A 68 7.73 2.00 -7.94
CA VAL A 68 6.88 2.01 -9.14
C VAL A 68 6.86 3.40 -9.78
N ALA A 69 6.71 4.45 -8.98
CA ALA A 69 6.76 5.82 -9.49
C ALA A 69 8.11 6.14 -10.15
N SER A 70 9.24 5.70 -9.57
CA SER A 70 10.57 5.95 -10.14
C SER A 70 10.78 5.26 -11.50
N VAL A 71 10.17 4.10 -11.71
CA VAL A 71 10.26 3.34 -12.97
C VAL A 71 9.31 3.91 -14.03
N LEU A 72 8.11 4.31 -13.63
CA LEU A 72 7.06 4.74 -14.55
C LEU A 72 7.06 6.25 -14.82
N ASN A 73 7.70 7.06 -13.97
CA ASN A 73 7.81 8.50 -14.19
C ASN A 73 8.45 8.80 -15.55
N ASP A 74 7.87 9.76 -16.28
CA ASP A 74 8.29 10.21 -17.60
C ASP A 74 8.31 9.13 -18.72
N ASN A 75 7.92 7.88 -18.40
CA ASN A 75 7.86 6.79 -19.39
C ASN A 75 6.45 6.56 -19.96
N ILE A 76 5.42 7.08 -19.28
CA ILE A 76 4.03 6.85 -19.68
C ILE A 76 3.51 8.02 -20.50
N ALA A 77 2.93 7.72 -21.67
CA ALA A 77 2.24 8.71 -22.48
C ALA A 77 1.04 9.30 -21.72
N ARG A 78 0.82 10.61 -21.82
CA ARG A 78 -0.27 11.32 -21.13
C ARG A 78 -1.64 10.68 -21.38
N ARG A 79 -1.89 10.23 -22.61
CA ARG A 79 -3.15 9.57 -22.98
C ARG A 79 -3.35 8.25 -22.21
N THR A 80 -2.32 7.46 -22.13
CA THR A 80 -2.33 6.18 -21.40
C THR A 80 -2.55 6.42 -19.91
N HIS A 81 -1.88 7.42 -19.34
CA HIS A 81 -2.07 7.79 -17.93
C HIS A 81 -3.53 8.15 -17.62
N GLN A 82 -4.16 8.97 -18.46
CA GLN A 82 -5.57 9.37 -18.29
C GLN A 82 -6.55 8.19 -18.45
N VAL A 83 -6.26 7.25 -19.35
CA VAL A 83 -7.12 6.06 -19.55
C VAL A 83 -7.07 5.16 -18.31
N ILE A 84 -5.88 4.89 -17.80
CA ILE A 84 -5.71 4.04 -16.61
C ILE A 84 -6.35 4.71 -15.39
N GLU A 85 -6.15 6.01 -15.21
CA GLU A 85 -6.78 6.77 -14.13
C GLU A 85 -8.31 6.66 -14.16
N ARG A 86 -8.93 6.78 -15.34
CA ARG A 86 -10.39 6.58 -15.50
C ARG A 86 -10.82 5.16 -15.14
N ILE A 87 -10.08 4.14 -15.58
CA ILE A 87 -10.38 2.74 -15.26
C ILE A 87 -10.37 2.53 -13.75
N ILE A 88 -9.37 3.07 -13.06
CA ILE A 88 -9.25 2.97 -11.61
C ILE A 88 -10.43 3.69 -10.92
N MET A 89 -10.79 4.89 -11.38
CA MET A 89 -11.94 5.63 -10.84
C MET A 89 -13.26 4.85 -11.03
N PHE A 90 -13.47 4.23 -12.20
CA PHE A 90 -14.63 3.34 -12.40
C PHE A 90 -14.59 2.13 -11.46
N GLY A 91 -13.42 1.60 -11.17
CA GLY A 91 -13.24 0.54 -10.17
C GLY A 91 -13.67 0.98 -8.76
N ILE A 92 -13.30 2.18 -8.35
CA ILE A 92 -13.73 2.74 -7.04
C ILE A 92 -15.25 2.90 -6.99
N VAL A 93 -15.83 3.54 -7.99
CA VAL A 93 -17.29 3.73 -8.06
C VAL A 93 -18.03 2.40 -8.07
N GLY A 94 -17.56 1.42 -8.87
CA GLY A 94 -18.14 0.08 -8.92
C GLY A 94 -18.01 -0.66 -7.58
N GLY A 95 -16.88 -0.54 -6.90
CA GLY A 95 -16.68 -1.09 -5.56
C GLY A 95 -17.64 -0.50 -4.53
N VAL A 96 -17.82 0.83 -4.54
CA VAL A 96 -18.78 1.52 -3.67
C VAL A 96 -20.21 1.03 -3.94
N ILE A 97 -20.64 1.02 -5.21
CA ILE A 97 -21.98 0.56 -5.58
C ILE A 97 -22.18 -0.89 -5.14
N GLY A 98 -21.20 -1.76 -5.32
CA GLY A 98 -21.28 -3.16 -4.92
C GLY A 98 -21.37 -3.35 -3.40
N MET A 99 -20.81 -2.43 -2.59
CA MET A 99 -20.96 -2.46 -1.14
C MET A 99 -22.36 -2.07 -0.66
N PHE A 100 -23.09 -1.27 -1.43
CA PHE A 100 -24.46 -0.88 -1.10
C PHE A 100 -25.53 -1.90 -1.53
N GLN A 101 -25.12 -3.07 -2.00
CA GLN A 101 -26.02 -4.18 -2.37
C GLN A 101 -26.42 -4.98 -1.13
N PRO A 102 -27.70 -4.89 -0.66
CA PRO A 102 -28.12 -5.50 0.61
C PRO A 102 -28.42 -7.01 0.51
N TRP A 103 -28.45 -7.58 -0.69
CA TRP A 103 -29.04 -8.89 -0.90
C TRP A 103 -28.08 -10.07 -0.79
N TRP A 104 -26.76 -9.87 -1.02
CA TRP A 104 -25.79 -10.96 -0.94
C TRP A 104 -24.52 -10.55 -0.22
N PHE A 105 -24.29 -11.13 0.95
CA PHE A 105 -23.10 -10.89 1.77
C PHE A 105 -21.78 -11.19 1.02
N SER A 106 -21.81 -12.18 0.12
CA SER A 106 -20.63 -12.50 -0.71
C SER A 106 -20.25 -11.35 -1.64
N ILE A 107 -21.22 -10.65 -2.22
CA ILE A 107 -20.98 -9.49 -3.08
C ILE A 107 -20.36 -8.36 -2.28
N TYR A 108 -20.84 -8.10 -1.08
CA TYR A 108 -20.26 -7.09 -0.18
C TYR A 108 -18.78 -7.35 0.08
N LYS A 109 -18.40 -8.58 0.43
CA LYS A 109 -17.01 -8.97 0.70
C LYS A 109 -16.11 -8.75 -0.51
N TYR A 110 -16.52 -9.18 -1.69
CA TYR A 110 -15.75 -8.99 -2.92
C TYR A 110 -15.69 -7.52 -3.35
N SER A 111 -16.76 -6.77 -3.19
CA SER A 111 -16.81 -5.35 -3.50
C SER A 111 -15.91 -4.54 -2.59
N PHE A 112 -15.84 -4.88 -1.30
CA PHE A 112 -14.90 -4.28 -0.37
C PHE A 112 -13.44 -4.52 -0.79
N MET A 113 -13.10 -5.77 -1.13
CA MET A 113 -11.77 -6.12 -1.61
C MET A 113 -11.42 -5.37 -2.91
N PHE A 114 -12.37 -5.30 -3.83
CA PHE A 114 -12.23 -4.59 -5.10
C PHE A 114 -12.05 -3.08 -4.91
N LEU A 115 -12.83 -2.49 -4.00
CA LEU A 115 -12.69 -1.09 -3.62
C LEU A 115 -11.32 -0.80 -3.00
N LEU A 116 -10.86 -1.67 -2.09
CA LEU A 116 -9.56 -1.55 -1.45
C LEU A 116 -8.44 -1.55 -2.49
N VAL A 117 -8.42 -2.54 -3.38
CA VAL A 117 -7.40 -2.65 -4.44
C VAL A 117 -7.45 -1.46 -5.39
N SER A 118 -8.64 -1.02 -5.79
CA SER A 118 -8.81 0.15 -6.67
C SER A 118 -8.31 1.43 -6.01
N THR A 119 -8.60 1.63 -4.73
CA THR A 119 -8.14 2.80 -3.97
C THR A 119 -6.62 2.80 -3.81
N LEU A 120 -6.03 1.66 -3.47
CA LEU A 120 -4.57 1.52 -3.39
C LEU A 120 -3.91 1.77 -4.76
N SER A 121 -4.51 1.25 -5.83
CA SER A 121 -4.06 1.49 -7.20
C SER A 121 -4.16 2.98 -7.58
N PHE A 122 -5.20 3.67 -7.13
CA PHE A 122 -5.35 5.10 -7.35
C PHE A 122 -4.26 5.91 -6.64
N ILE A 123 -3.99 5.58 -5.37
CA ILE A 123 -2.90 6.22 -4.60
C ILE A 123 -1.57 6.03 -5.31
N LEU A 124 -1.25 4.80 -5.72
CA LEU A 124 -0.02 4.49 -6.45
C LEU A 124 0.04 5.27 -7.78
N TRP A 125 -1.06 5.29 -8.54
CA TRP A 125 -1.12 5.94 -9.85
C TRP A 125 -1.03 7.46 -9.75
N SER A 126 -1.58 8.06 -8.71
CA SER A 126 -1.50 9.51 -8.46
C SER A 126 -0.08 10.02 -8.22
N HIS A 127 0.83 9.14 -7.81
CA HIS A 127 2.25 9.47 -7.62
C HIS A 127 3.08 9.38 -8.90
N ILE A 128 2.54 8.81 -9.98
CA ILE A 128 3.21 8.66 -11.27
C ILE A 128 2.97 9.91 -12.12
N ARG A 129 4.04 10.52 -12.61
CA ARG A 129 3.97 11.68 -13.49
C ARG A 129 4.04 11.24 -14.95
N PRO A 130 3.05 11.61 -15.79
CA PRO A 130 3.12 11.35 -17.21
C PRO A 130 4.21 12.18 -17.88
N LYS A 131 4.70 11.71 -19.02
CA LYS A 131 5.69 12.39 -19.85
C LYS A 131 5.21 13.82 -20.16
N ARG A 132 6.04 14.82 -19.88
CA ARG A 132 5.79 16.20 -20.29
C ARG A 132 5.90 16.27 -21.80
N GLU A 133 4.79 16.44 -22.49
CA GLU A 133 4.84 16.90 -23.86
C GLU A 133 5.39 18.33 -23.82
N LEU A 134 6.59 18.52 -24.34
CA LEU A 134 7.08 19.85 -24.64
C LEU A 134 6.04 20.43 -25.59
N ARG A 135 5.26 21.38 -25.07
CA ARG A 135 4.32 22.16 -25.88
C ARG A 135 5.16 22.81 -26.96
N GLN A 136 5.09 22.30 -28.19
CA GLN A 136 5.62 23.00 -29.33
C GLN A 136 4.89 24.35 -29.38
N SER A 137 5.57 25.35 -28.90
CA SER A 137 5.22 26.73 -29.13
C SER A 137 5.37 27.00 -30.64
N ARG A 138 4.29 27.01 -31.33
CA ARG A 138 4.13 27.77 -32.55
C ARG A 138 2.98 28.75 -32.39
#